data_b7c6a6beadc956186966ae0b9e1ccbd4
#
_entry.id   b7c6a6beadc956186966ae0b9e1ccbd4
#
_cell.length_a   1.000
_cell.length_b   1.000
_cell.length_c   1.000
_cell.angle_alpha   90.00
_cell.angle_beta   90.00
_cell.angle_gamma   90.00
#
_symmetry.space_group_name_H-M   'P 1'
#
loop_
_entity.id
_entity.type
_entity.pdbx_description
1 polymer ?
#
loop_
_entity_poly.entity_id
_entity_poly.type
_entity_poly.pdbx_seq_one_letter_code
_entity_poly.pdbx_strand_id
1 'polypeptide(L)'
;MKKKIPTEEELTKLGVESWGIWEKEKSIFDWSYSDTETCYILEGEIEVTDNATGEKLEFKKGDLVQFPKGLECVWNVKKPVKKYYNFGDLNI
;
A
#
# COMPACT_ATOMS: atom_id res chain seq x y z
N MET A 1 2.79 2.45 9.57
CA MET A 1 2.71 1.61 8.34
C MET A 1 2.95 0.16 8.70
N LYS A 2 2.19 -0.74 8.10
CA LYS A 2 2.31 -2.18 8.33
C LYS A 2 2.53 -2.91 7.01
N LYS A 3 3.27 -4.02 7.05
CA LYS A 3 3.52 -4.86 5.89
C LYS A 3 3.55 -6.33 6.30
N LYS A 4 2.96 -7.19 5.49
CA LYS A 4 3.05 -8.65 5.66
C LYS A 4 2.97 -9.35 4.31
N ILE A 5 3.42 -10.59 4.26
CA ILE A 5 3.19 -11.47 3.11
C ILE A 5 1.95 -12.31 3.45
N PRO A 6 0.81 -12.06 2.82
CA PRO A 6 -0.43 -12.75 3.15
C PRO A 6 -0.47 -14.16 2.56
N THR A 7 -1.27 -15.02 3.17
CA THR A 7 -1.62 -16.30 2.59
C THR A 7 -2.79 -16.12 1.61
N GLU A 8 -3.01 -17.09 0.73
CA GLU A 8 -4.16 -17.04 -0.17
C GLU A 8 -5.48 -17.04 0.59
N GLU A 9 -5.53 -17.74 1.72
CA GLU A 9 -6.70 -17.76 2.59
C GLU A 9 -7.01 -16.37 3.14
N GLU A 10 -6.00 -15.63 3.58
CA GLU A 10 -6.16 -14.26 4.06
C GLU A 10 -6.68 -13.34 2.95
N LEU A 11 -6.14 -13.45 1.74
CA LEU A 11 -6.56 -12.66 0.60
C LEU A 11 -8.03 -12.96 0.22
N THR A 12 -8.42 -14.21 0.27
CA THR A 12 -9.80 -14.63 0.01
C THR A 12 -10.76 -14.06 1.06
N LYS A 13 -10.38 -14.13 2.35
CA LYS A 13 -11.19 -13.56 3.44
C LYS A 13 -11.35 -12.06 3.32
N LEU A 14 -10.30 -11.36 2.91
CA LEU A 14 -10.33 -9.92 2.70
C LEU A 14 -11.13 -9.51 1.45
N GLY A 15 -11.30 -10.44 0.51
CA GLY A 15 -12.01 -10.17 -0.73
C GLY A 15 -11.27 -9.19 -1.64
N VAL A 16 -9.95 -9.29 -1.69
CA VAL A 16 -9.10 -8.32 -2.42
C VAL A 16 -9.48 -8.17 -3.90
N GLU A 17 -9.99 -9.23 -4.53
CA GLU A 17 -10.40 -9.20 -5.93
C GLU A 17 -11.59 -8.26 -6.18
N SER A 18 -12.33 -7.91 -5.12
CA SER A 18 -13.45 -6.96 -5.20
C SER A 18 -13.01 -5.51 -4.96
N TRP A 19 -11.75 -5.29 -4.57
CA TRP A 19 -11.21 -3.96 -4.28
C TRP A 19 -10.97 -3.16 -5.56
N GLY A 20 -10.80 -1.86 -5.41
CA GLY A 20 -10.40 -1.00 -6.51
C GLY A 20 -8.98 -1.31 -6.98
N ILE A 21 -8.68 -0.95 -8.23
CA ILE A 21 -7.36 -1.12 -8.81
C ILE A 21 -6.79 0.26 -9.10
N TRP A 22 -5.52 0.46 -8.74
CA TRP A 22 -4.80 1.71 -8.99
C TRP A 22 -3.44 1.40 -9.60
N GLU A 23 -3.06 2.16 -10.60
CA GLU A 23 -1.80 2.01 -11.30
C GLU A 23 -1.06 3.35 -11.34
N LYS A 24 0.26 3.30 -11.26
CA LYS A 24 1.13 4.46 -11.39
C LYS A 24 2.45 4.05 -11.99
N GLU A 25 2.94 4.85 -12.93
CA GLU A 25 4.26 4.65 -13.51
C GLU A 25 5.35 5.10 -12.53
N LYS A 26 6.61 4.80 -12.83
CA LYS A 26 7.76 5.22 -12.05
C LYS A 26 7.68 6.73 -11.80
N SER A 27 7.67 7.11 -10.53
CA SER A 27 7.51 8.52 -10.12
C SER A 27 7.80 8.70 -8.62
N ILE A 28 7.94 9.95 -8.21
CA ILE A 28 8.05 10.34 -6.80
C ILE A 28 7.02 11.43 -6.58
N PHE A 29 6.17 11.26 -5.55
CA PHE A 29 5.13 12.22 -5.25
C PHE A 29 4.75 12.22 -3.77
N ASP A 30 4.23 13.35 -3.30
CA ASP A 30 3.69 13.48 -1.95
C ASP A 30 2.29 12.88 -1.90
N TRP A 31 1.95 12.28 -0.75
CA TRP A 31 0.62 11.73 -0.53
C TRP A 31 0.20 11.88 0.92
N SER A 32 -1.09 12.03 1.14
CA SER A 32 -1.66 12.06 2.48
C SER A 32 -2.90 11.19 2.54
N TYR A 33 -3.15 10.58 3.69
CA TYR A 33 -4.25 9.64 3.88
C TYR A 33 -5.35 10.26 4.74
N SER A 34 -6.52 10.48 4.16
CA SER A 34 -7.71 10.93 4.88
C SER A 34 -8.45 9.78 5.56
N ASP A 35 -8.07 8.55 5.25
CA ASP A 35 -8.59 7.32 5.86
C ASP A 35 -7.50 6.26 5.82
N THR A 36 -7.65 5.21 6.64
CA THR A 36 -6.75 4.05 6.57
C THR A 36 -6.92 3.36 5.22
N GLU A 37 -5.81 3.07 4.55
CA GLU A 37 -5.81 2.35 3.27
C GLU A 37 -5.04 1.05 3.40
N THR A 38 -5.64 -0.04 2.91
CA THR A 38 -4.98 -1.34 2.80
C THR A 38 -4.81 -1.66 1.33
N CYS A 39 -3.61 -2.07 0.95
CA CYS A 39 -3.25 -2.37 -0.44
C CYS A 39 -2.63 -3.75 -0.57
N TYR A 40 -3.00 -4.45 -1.63
CA TYR A 40 -2.29 -5.66 -2.05
C TYR A 40 -1.56 -5.38 -3.36
N ILE A 41 -0.25 -5.57 -3.37
CA ILE A 41 0.60 -5.17 -4.49
C ILE A 41 0.66 -6.28 -5.54
N LEU A 42 0.13 -5.99 -6.72
CA LEU A 42 0.13 -6.92 -7.85
C LEU A 42 1.39 -6.83 -8.69
N GLU A 43 1.96 -5.64 -8.81
CA GLU A 43 3.18 -5.37 -9.57
C GLU A 43 3.91 -4.17 -8.98
N GLY A 44 5.24 -4.16 -9.10
CA GLY A 44 6.04 -2.99 -8.79
C GLY A 44 6.96 -3.12 -7.60
N GLU A 45 7.75 -2.07 -7.41
CA GLU A 45 8.62 -1.88 -6.25
C GLU A 45 8.48 -0.44 -5.79
N ILE A 46 8.17 -0.24 -4.52
CA ILE A 46 7.84 1.06 -3.96
C ILE A 46 8.54 1.25 -2.61
N GLU A 47 8.94 2.50 -2.33
CA GLU A 47 9.40 2.92 -1.02
C GLU A 47 8.55 4.10 -0.57
N VAL A 48 7.98 4.01 0.63
CA VAL A 48 7.20 5.09 1.23
C VAL A 48 7.92 5.61 2.45
N THR A 49 8.09 6.94 2.53
CA THR A 49 8.73 7.61 3.66
C THR A 49 7.69 8.38 4.45
N ASP A 50 7.59 8.10 5.75
CA ASP A 50 6.75 8.86 6.69
C ASP A 50 7.42 10.22 6.96
N ASN A 51 6.75 11.32 6.62
CA ASN A 51 7.31 12.66 6.77
C ASN A 51 7.54 13.05 8.24
N ALA A 52 6.75 12.52 9.16
CA ALA A 52 6.85 12.87 10.58
C ALA A 52 8.04 12.22 11.28
N THR A 53 8.36 10.99 10.90
CA THR A 53 9.37 10.17 11.59
C THR A 53 10.61 9.88 10.76
N GLY A 54 10.52 10.02 9.43
CA GLY A 54 11.56 9.60 8.50
C GLY A 54 11.61 8.08 8.30
N GLU A 55 10.70 7.32 8.90
CA GLU A 55 10.61 5.88 8.71
C GLU A 55 10.31 5.55 7.25
N LYS A 56 10.98 4.54 6.72
CA LYS A 56 10.80 4.08 5.35
C LYS A 56 10.26 2.66 5.34
N LEU A 57 9.30 2.41 4.45
CA LEU A 57 8.76 1.08 4.21
C LEU A 57 8.95 0.73 2.73
N GLU A 58 9.67 -0.35 2.46
CA GLU A 58 9.81 -0.87 1.11
C GLU A 58 8.86 -2.05 0.93
N PHE A 59 8.18 -2.08 -0.20
CA PHE A 59 7.27 -3.17 -0.53
C PHE A 59 7.22 -3.42 -2.03
N LYS A 60 6.76 -4.60 -2.41
CA LYS A 60 6.77 -5.08 -3.78
C LYS A 60 5.64 -6.07 -4.04
N LYS A 61 5.58 -6.59 -5.26
CA LYS A 61 4.62 -7.63 -5.65
C LYS A 61 4.51 -8.72 -4.58
N GLY A 62 3.29 -9.00 -4.16
CA GLY A 62 2.99 -10.03 -3.18
C GLY A 62 2.85 -9.52 -1.75
N ASP A 63 3.16 -8.26 -1.48
CA ASP A 63 3.04 -7.68 -0.15
C ASP A 63 1.65 -7.08 0.08
N LEU A 64 1.14 -7.28 1.30
CA LEU A 64 -0.05 -6.61 1.80
C LEU A 64 0.42 -5.51 2.74
N VAL A 65 0.05 -4.26 2.46
CA VAL A 65 0.50 -3.08 3.21
C VAL A 65 -0.69 -2.27 3.71
N GLN A 66 -0.52 -1.62 4.85
CA GLN A 66 -1.55 -0.75 5.41
C GLN A 66 -0.96 0.57 5.86
N PHE A 67 -1.61 1.65 5.46
CA PHE A 67 -1.23 3.02 5.80
C PHE A 67 -2.29 3.63 6.69
N PRO A 68 -1.91 4.19 7.87
CA PRO A 68 -2.88 4.72 8.81
C PRO A 68 -3.46 6.06 8.34
N LYS A 69 -4.69 6.32 8.77
CA LYS A 69 -5.33 7.62 8.61
C LYS A 69 -4.43 8.73 9.19
N GLY A 70 -4.28 9.82 8.46
CA GLY A 70 -3.48 10.96 8.89
C GLY A 70 -2.01 10.89 8.50
N LEU A 71 -1.56 9.78 7.91
CA LEU A 71 -0.18 9.66 7.44
C LEU A 71 0.06 10.66 6.30
N GLU A 72 1.16 11.43 6.44
CA GLU A 72 1.70 12.26 5.36
C GLU A 72 3.04 11.67 4.97
N CYS A 73 3.22 11.39 3.69
CA CYS A 73 4.34 10.60 3.22
C CYS A 73 4.77 10.97 1.81
N VAL A 74 5.92 10.40 1.41
CA VAL A 74 6.42 10.48 0.04
C VAL A 74 6.44 9.07 -0.53
N TRP A 75 5.78 8.90 -1.68
CA TRP A 75 5.83 7.67 -2.46
C TRP A 75 6.93 7.76 -3.49
N ASN A 76 7.83 6.79 -3.45
CA ASN A 76 8.85 6.60 -4.47
C ASN A 76 8.55 5.29 -5.21
N VAL A 77 7.93 5.41 -6.38
CA VAL A 77 7.61 4.27 -7.24
C VAL A 77 8.83 3.96 -8.08
N LYS A 78 9.59 2.95 -7.69
CA LYS A 78 10.84 2.55 -8.35
C LYS A 78 10.61 1.75 -9.61
N LYS A 79 9.54 0.94 -9.63
CA LYS A 79 9.04 0.22 -10.80
C LYS A 79 7.53 0.40 -10.87
N PRO A 80 6.93 0.48 -12.06
CA PRO A 80 5.50 0.74 -12.19
C PRO A 80 4.66 -0.14 -11.26
N VAL A 81 3.75 0.49 -10.52
CA VAL A 81 2.94 -0.18 -9.51
C VAL A 81 1.55 -0.46 -10.02
N LYS A 82 1.03 -1.63 -9.65
CA LYS A 82 -0.37 -2.00 -9.79
C LYS A 82 -0.81 -2.62 -8.48
N LYS A 83 -1.89 -2.12 -7.91
CA LYS A 83 -2.36 -2.59 -6.62
C LYS A 83 -3.87 -2.66 -6.55
N TYR A 84 -4.37 -3.59 -5.72
CA TYR A 84 -5.70 -3.52 -5.17
C TYR A 84 -5.68 -2.59 -3.97
N TYR A 85 -6.71 -1.79 -3.77
CA TYR A 85 -6.82 -0.90 -2.60
C TYR A 85 -8.20 -0.91 -2.00
N ASN A 86 -8.27 -0.67 -0.70
CA ASN A 86 -9.51 -0.52 0.03
C ASN A 86 -9.31 0.46 1.17
N PHE A 87 -10.25 1.38 1.34
CA PHE A 87 -10.26 2.31 2.45
C PHE A 87 -11.09 1.77 3.60
N GLY A 88 -10.64 2.04 4.81
CA GLY A 88 -11.30 1.60 6.02
C GLY A 88 -10.33 0.88 6.95
N ASP A 89 -10.76 0.70 8.18
CA ASP A 89 -9.92 0.13 9.23
C ASP A 89 -10.01 -1.41 9.19
N LEU A 90 -9.22 -2.01 8.31
CA LEU A 90 -9.12 -3.47 8.22
C LEU A 90 -8.06 -4.00 9.18
N ASN A 91 -8.39 -5.05 9.88
CA ASN A 91 -7.44 -5.71 10.77
C ASN A 91 -6.63 -6.74 9.98
N ILE A 92 -5.36 -6.41 9.74
CA ILE A 92 -4.45 -7.30 9.01
C ILE A 92 -3.30 -7.77 9.88
#